data_4e11881f4a9ebde2569bbe38ea39780e
#
_entry.id   4e11881f4a9ebde2569bbe38ea39780e
#
_cell.length_a   1.000
_cell.length_b   1.000
_cell.length_c   1.000
_cell.angle_alpha   90.00
_cell.angle_beta   90.00
_cell.angle_gamma   90.00
#
_symmetry.space_group_name_H-M   'P 1'
#
loop_
_entity.id
_entity.type
_entity.pdbx_description
1 polymer ?
#
loop_
_entity_poly.entity_id
_entity_poly.type
_entity_poly.pdbx_seq_one_letter_code
_entity_poly.pdbx_strand_id
1 'polypeptide(L)'
;MSFGDKKLSEIAVSVPGSTSLLREYDLDFCCGGSDTLANAAAEKGLNVAEIETRLTELQNSKAENPEEYWVNATYPEIIDHILVRYHQRHREQLQELIVLADRVENVHGDREDCPMGVAAELRNVYEDLSNHMMKEEHVLFPMIKAGNYMMAKMPIRMMEMEHAEHGEHLDVLKSLTNNMTPPADACNTWRALYSGIQEFADDLMMHIHRENNILFPRVIAENH
;
A
#
# COMPACT_ATOMS: atom_id res chain seq x y z
N MET A 1 -9.34 14.17 -22.11
CA MET A 1 -9.25 12.70 -22.03
C MET A 1 -10.00 12.28 -20.79
N SER A 2 -10.83 11.24 -20.89
CA SER A 2 -11.53 10.65 -19.75
C SER A 2 -10.53 10.01 -18.79
N PHE A 3 -10.78 10.04 -17.49
CA PHE A 3 -9.98 9.29 -16.51
C PHE A 3 -10.20 7.78 -16.65
N GLY A 4 -11.34 7.35 -17.20
CA GLY A 4 -11.63 5.92 -17.39
C GLY A 4 -10.58 5.18 -18.19
N ASP A 5 -9.95 5.82 -19.16
CA ASP A 5 -8.92 5.24 -20.02
C ASP A 5 -7.51 5.33 -19.43
N LYS A 6 -7.33 6.06 -18.30
CA LYS A 6 -6.03 6.20 -17.64
C LYS A 6 -5.78 5.04 -16.69
N LYS A 7 -4.51 4.68 -16.55
CA LYS A 7 -4.07 3.70 -15.55
C LYS A 7 -4.22 4.25 -14.13
N LEU A 8 -4.54 3.39 -13.19
CA LEU A 8 -4.63 3.76 -11.78
C LEU A 8 -3.32 4.37 -11.26
N SER A 9 -2.17 3.83 -11.66
CA SER A 9 -0.85 4.37 -11.33
C SER A 9 -0.63 5.79 -11.86
N GLU A 10 -1.06 6.08 -13.08
CA GLU A 10 -0.96 7.43 -13.68
C GLU A 10 -1.84 8.43 -12.94
N ILE A 11 -3.06 8.03 -12.56
CA ILE A 11 -3.98 8.86 -11.77
C ILE A 11 -3.38 9.14 -10.39
N ALA A 12 -2.86 8.09 -9.72
CA ALA A 12 -2.28 8.18 -8.39
C ALA A 12 -1.10 9.16 -8.31
N VAL A 13 -0.28 9.23 -9.36
CA VAL A 13 0.88 10.13 -9.43
C VAL A 13 0.49 11.54 -9.87
N SER A 14 -0.48 11.70 -10.80
CA SER A 14 -0.72 12.98 -11.48
C SER A 14 -1.82 13.85 -10.87
N VAL A 15 -2.75 13.26 -10.10
CA VAL A 15 -3.92 13.97 -9.55
C VAL A 15 -3.78 14.15 -8.03
N PRO A 16 -3.72 15.39 -7.53
CA PRO A 16 -3.60 15.65 -6.09
C PRO A 16 -4.70 14.95 -5.29
N GLY A 17 -4.34 14.21 -4.26
CA GLY A 17 -5.30 13.53 -3.37
C GLY A 17 -6.00 12.30 -3.96
N SER A 18 -5.69 11.91 -5.21
CA SER A 18 -6.30 10.74 -5.85
C SER A 18 -6.01 9.43 -5.11
N THR A 19 -4.86 9.28 -4.47
CA THR A 19 -4.53 8.08 -3.70
C THR A 19 -5.52 7.82 -2.56
N SER A 20 -6.00 8.87 -1.90
CA SER A 20 -7.05 8.77 -0.88
C SER A 20 -8.39 8.37 -1.49
N LEU A 21 -8.76 8.98 -2.62
CA LEU A 21 -9.98 8.65 -3.34
C LEU A 21 -9.98 7.20 -3.84
N LEU A 22 -8.87 6.74 -4.41
CA LEU A 22 -8.76 5.37 -4.92
C LEU A 22 -8.87 4.33 -3.79
N ARG A 23 -8.28 4.62 -2.60
CA ARG A 23 -8.47 3.78 -1.41
C ARG A 23 -9.92 3.75 -0.92
N GLU A 24 -10.62 4.90 -0.92
CA GLU A 24 -12.04 4.96 -0.55
C GLU A 24 -12.91 4.02 -1.39
N TYR A 25 -12.58 3.88 -2.67
CA TYR A 25 -13.25 2.94 -3.58
C TYR A 25 -12.59 1.55 -3.61
N ASP A 26 -11.63 1.28 -2.73
CA ASP A 26 -10.85 0.03 -2.69
C ASP A 26 -10.23 -0.33 -4.05
N LEU A 27 -9.75 0.67 -4.80
CA LEU A 27 -9.07 0.51 -6.08
C LEU A 27 -7.56 0.39 -5.87
N ASP A 28 -6.99 -0.73 -6.29
CA ASP A 28 -5.56 -1.01 -6.13
C ASP A 28 -4.73 -0.27 -7.16
N PHE A 29 -4.19 0.87 -6.78
CA PHE A 29 -3.29 1.68 -7.59
C PHE A 29 -1.80 1.34 -7.40
N CYS A 30 -1.44 0.53 -6.40
CA CYS A 30 -0.06 0.22 -6.06
C CYS A 30 0.45 -1.06 -6.72
N CYS A 31 -0.26 -2.17 -6.64
CA CYS A 31 0.08 -3.45 -7.29
C CYS A 31 -0.69 -3.62 -8.61
N GLY A 32 -1.98 -3.31 -8.60
CA GLY A 32 -2.88 -3.31 -9.77
C GLY A 32 -2.81 -2.03 -10.62
N GLY A 33 -1.84 -1.15 -10.37
CA GLY A 33 -1.75 0.18 -10.99
C GLY A 33 -1.62 0.20 -12.52
N SER A 34 -1.34 -0.93 -13.15
CA SER A 34 -1.29 -1.05 -14.62
C SER A 34 -2.67 -1.11 -15.27
N ASP A 35 -3.72 -1.42 -14.50
CA ASP A 35 -5.09 -1.48 -15.00
C ASP A 35 -5.70 -0.08 -15.16
N THR A 36 -6.70 0.03 -16.03
CA THR A 36 -7.42 1.29 -16.24
C THR A 36 -8.48 1.50 -15.18
N LEU A 37 -8.81 2.76 -14.90
CA LEU A 37 -9.90 3.08 -13.97
C LEU A 37 -11.22 2.42 -14.37
N ALA A 38 -11.53 2.38 -15.67
CA ALA A 38 -12.77 1.78 -16.17
C ALA A 38 -12.83 0.28 -15.89
N ASN A 39 -11.73 -0.46 -16.13
CA ASN A 39 -11.68 -1.89 -15.87
C ASN A 39 -11.76 -2.20 -14.37
N ALA A 40 -10.92 -1.57 -13.57
CA ALA A 40 -10.88 -1.80 -12.13
C ALA A 40 -12.21 -1.46 -11.45
N ALA A 41 -12.88 -0.38 -11.88
CA ALA A 41 -14.21 -0.02 -11.39
C ALA A 41 -15.28 -1.02 -11.83
N ALA A 42 -15.21 -1.52 -13.08
CA ALA A 42 -16.16 -2.51 -13.60
C ALA A 42 -16.05 -3.84 -12.84
N GLU A 43 -14.86 -4.32 -12.52
CA GLU A 43 -14.64 -5.53 -11.73
C GLU A 43 -15.31 -5.45 -10.33
N LYS A 44 -15.33 -4.25 -9.74
CA LYS A 44 -15.94 -4.00 -8.43
C LYS A 44 -17.40 -3.51 -8.51
N GLY A 45 -17.96 -3.41 -9.70
CA GLY A 45 -19.34 -2.91 -9.90
C GLY A 45 -19.54 -1.46 -9.52
N LEU A 46 -18.48 -0.64 -9.58
CA LEU A 46 -18.48 0.77 -9.22
C LEU A 46 -18.94 1.66 -10.39
N ASN A 47 -19.48 2.84 -10.05
CA ASN A 47 -19.86 3.82 -11.04
C ASN A 47 -18.66 4.69 -11.47
N VAL A 48 -18.07 4.37 -12.62
CA VAL A 48 -16.88 5.07 -13.16
C VAL A 48 -17.15 6.59 -13.29
N ALA A 49 -18.33 7.00 -13.74
CA ALA A 49 -18.64 8.42 -13.96
C ALA A 49 -18.63 9.24 -12.65
N GLU A 50 -19.01 8.62 -11.55
CA GLU A 50 -18.92 9.23 -10.21
C GLU A 50 -17.48 9.46 -9.81
N ILE A 51 -16.63 8.44 -9.97
CA ILE A 51 -15.20 8.50 -9.66
C ILE A 51 -14.51 9.54 -10.54
N GLU A 52 -14.81 9.57 -11.84
CA GLU A 52 -14.29 10.58 -12.77
C GLU A 52 -14.66 12.01 -12.38
N THR A 53 -15.89 12.20 -11.89
CA THR A 53 -16.34 13.51 -11.40
C THR A 53 -15.51 13.97 -10.22
N ARG A 54 -15.29 13.10 -9.22
CA ARG A 54 -14.48 13.39 -8.05
C ARG A 54 -13.00 13.61 -8.40
N LEU A 55 -12.45 12.84 -9.33
CA LEU A 55 -11.09 13.04 -9.83
C LEU A 55 -10.93 14.38 -10.55
N THR A 56 -11.95 14.79 -11.31
CA THR A 56 -11.98 16.09 -11.99
C THR A 56 -12.01 17.25 -10.98
N GLU A 57 -12.76 17.11 -9.91
CA GLU A 57 -12.80 18.09 -8.82
C GLU A 57 -11.44 18.20 -8.13
N LEU A 58 -10.79 17.06 -7.82
CA LEU A 58 -9.44 17.03 -7.25
C LEU A 58 -8.41 17.68 -8.19
N GLN A 59 -8.44 17.37 -9.48
CA GLN A 59 -7.52 17.94 -10.48
C GLN A 59 -7.69 19.45 -10.63
N ASN A 60 -8.92 19.96 -10.51
CA ASN A 60 -9.22 21.39 -10.60
C ASN A 60 -9.00 22.12 -9.27
N SER A 61 -8.79 21.40 -8.18
CA SER A 61 -8.42 21.99 -6.91
C SER A 61 -7.04 22.64 -7.03
N LYS A 62 -6.84 23.75 -6.34
CA LYS A 62 -5.50 24.39 -6.27
C LYS A 62 -4.59 23.73 -5.24
N ALA A 63 -4.89 22.50 -4.84
CA ALA A 63 -4.07 21.77 -3.89
C ALA A 63 -2.73 21.40 -4.52
N GLU A 64 -1.65 21.56 -3.77
CA GLU A 64 -0.34 21.06 -4.18
C GLU A 64 -0.40 19.54 -4.31
N ASN A 65 0.24 19.00 -5.34
CA ASN A 65 0.37 17.56 -5.50
C ASN A 65 1.62 17.08 -4.74
N PRO A 66 1.48 16.38 -3.61
CA PRO A 66 2.64 15.89 -2.86
C PRO A 66 3.47 14.91 -3.68
N GLU A 67 2.89 14.25 -4.68
CA GLU A 67 3.60 13.30 -5.54
C GLU A 67 4.57 14.02 -6.50
N GLU A 68 4.32 15.27 -6.86
CA GLU A 68 5.20 16.06 -7.73
C GLU A 68 6.62 16.20 -7.14
N TYR A 69 6.74 16.34 -5.83
CA TYR A 69 8.04 16.33 -5.17
C TYR A 69 8.77 15.01 -5.41
N TRP A 70 8.10 13.88 -5.19
CA TRP A 70 8.72 12.55 -5.29
C TRP A 70 9.06 12.15 -6.72
N VAL A 71 8.26 12.56 -7.70
CA VAL A 71 8.56 12.36 -9.12
C VAL A 71 9.88 13.05 -9.51
N ASN A 72 10.21 14.17 -8.89
CA ASN A 72 11.41 14.96 -9.19
C ASN A 72 12.57 14.72 -8.21
N ALA A 73 12.34 14.09 -7.06
CA ALA A 73 13.36 13.81 -6.05
C ALA A 73 14.46 12.87 -6.59
N THR A 74 15.64 12.96 -6.01
CA THR A 74 16.75 12.04 -6.35
C THR A 74 16.47 10.64 -5.80
N TYR A 75 17.09 9.61 -6.39
CA TYR A 75 16.97 8.24 -5.88
C TYR A 75 17.35 8.10 -4.40
N PRO A 76 18.46 8.67 -3.91
CA PRO A 76 18.76 8.64 -2.49
C PRO A 76 17.68 9.26 -1.61
N GLU A 77 17.08 10.40 -2.01
CA GLU A 77 15.99 11.03 -1.23
C GLU A 77 14.75 10.15 -1.14
N ILE A 78 14.36 9.53 -2.26
CA ILE A 78 13.20 8.60 -2.28
C ILE A 78 13.50 7.40 -1.38
N ILE A 79 14.67 6.77 -1.53
CA ILE A 79 15.07 5.59 -0.76
C ILE A 79 15.15 5.92 0.73
N ASP A 80 15.77 7.04 1.10
CA ASP A 80 15.89 7.45 2.51
C ASP A 80 14.50 7.70 3.13
N HIS A 81 13.57 8.27 2.35
CA HIS A 81 12.18 8.41 2.78
C HIS A 81 11.51 7.05 2.99
N ILE A 82 11.66 6.10 2.05
CA ILE A 82 11.10 4.74 2.17
C ILE A 82 11.61 4.07 3.46
N LEU A 83 12.92 4.11 3.69
CA LEU A 83 13.54 3.49 4.86
C LEU A 83 13.01 4.04 6.18
N VAL A 84 12.90 5.38 6.29
CA VAL A 84 12.52 6.04 7.55
C VAL A 84 10.99 6.04 7.75
N ARG A 85 10.23 6.38 6.70
CA ARG A 85 8.78 6.57 6.83
C ARG A 85 8.02 5.24 6.82
N TYR A 86 8.52 4.24 6.05
CA TYR A 86 7.79 3.00 5.87
C TYR A 86 8.48 1.81 6.53
N HIS A 87 9.73 1.47 6.19
CA HIS A 87 10.38 0.26 6.71
C HIS A 87 10.45 0.25 8.23
N GLN A 88 10.93 1.34 8.83
CA GLN A 88 10.99 1.44 10.28
C GLN A 88 9.59 1.38 10.90
N ARG A 89 8.65 2.15 10.33
CA ARG A 89 7.28 2.22 10.85
C ARG A 89 6.55 0.88 10.76
N HIS A 90 6.67 0.15 9.65
CA HIS A 90 6.03 -1.16 9.49
C HIS A 90 6.52 -2.17 10.54
N ARG A 91 7.82 -2.19 10.84
CA ARG A 91 8.35 -3.05 11.90
C ARG A 91 7.75 -2.75 13.25
N GLU A 92 7.59 -1.47 13.60
CA GLU A 92 6.98 -1.03 14.85
C GLU A 92 5.48 -1.36 14.87
N GLN A 93 4.73 -0.99 13.82
CA GLN A 93 3.29 -1.22 13.73
C GLN A 93 2.94 -2.70 13.85
N LEU A 94 3.59 -3.58 13.08
CA LEU A 94 3.26 -5.00 13.07
C LEU A 94 3.52 -5.67 14.44
N GLN A 95 4.60 -5.31 15.13
CA GLN A 95 4.86 -5.83 16.49
C GLN A 95 3.76 -5.43 17.47
N GLU A 96 3.31 -4.16 17.41
CA GLU A 96 2.22 -3.67 18.25
C GLU A 96 0.88 -4.34 17.89
N LEU A 97 0.56 -4.47 16.61
CA LEU A 97 -0.67 -5.08 16.11
C LEU A 97 -0.77 -6.57 16.49
N ILE A 98 0.33 -7.32 16.42
CA ILE A 98 0.38 -8.72 16.87
C ILE A 98 0.00 -8.83 18.35
N VAL A 99 0.53 -7.97 19.21
CA VAL A 99 0.19 -7.98 20.65
C VAL A 99 -1.28 -7.64 20.88
N LEU A 100 -1.83 -6.67 20.14
CA LEU A 100 -3.25 -6.32 20.22
C LEU A 100 -4.15 -7.48 19.75
N ALA A 101 -3.78 -8.12 18.64
CA ALA A 101 -4.52 -9.25 18.07
C ALA A 101 -4.53 -10.45 19.01
N ASP A 102 -3.38 -10.85 19.57
CA ASP A 102 -3.30 -11.89 20.58
C ASP A 102 -4.23 -11.61 21.77
N ARG A 103 -4.24 -10.36 22.22
CA ARG A 103 -5.10 -9.97 23.34
C ARG A 103 -6.58 -10.07 22.99
N VAL A 104 -6.98 -9.63 21.80
CA VAL A 104 -8.38 -9.70 21.34
C VAL A 104 -8.83 -11.14 21.22
N GLU A 105 -8.04 -12.00 20.55
CA GLU A 105 -8.36 -13.43 20.38
C GLU A 105 -8.42 -14.17 21.73
N ASN A 106 -7.51 -13.89 22.65
CA ASN A 106 -7.50 -14.54 23.97
C ASN A 106 -8.68 -14.12 24.84
N VAL A 107 -9.14 -12.87 24.76
CA VAL A 107 -10.21 -12.33 25.63
C VAL A 107 -11.59 -12.59 25.05
N HIS A 108 -11.72 -12.62 23.73
CA HIS A 108 -13.00 -12.68 23.03
C HIS A 108 -13.18 -13.94 22.18
N GLY A 109 -12.29 -14.93 22.31
CA GLY A 109 -12.28 -16.15 21.48
C GLY A 109 -13.56 -16.99 21.54
N ASP A 110 -14.39 -16.83 22.57
CA ASP A 110 -15.69 -17.51 22.69
C ASP A 110 -16.81 -16.84 21.87
N ARG A 111 -16.56 -15.67 21.27
CA ARG A 111 -17.53 -14.94 20.46
C ARG A 111 -17.44 -15.38 19.00
N GLU A 112 -18.60 -15.53 18.34
CA GLU A 112 -18.67 -15.87 16.90
C GLU A 112 -18.05 -14.78 16.00
N ASP A 113 -18.11 -13.51 16.41
CA ASP A 113 -17.60 -12.38 15.68
C ASP A 113 -16.15 -12.02 16.07
N CYS A 114 -15.48 -12.82 16.91
CA CYS A 114 -14.07 -12.64 17.23
C CYS A 114 -13.22 -12.87 15.97
N PRO A 115 -12.27 -11.94 15.66
CA PRO A 115 -11.44 -12.04 14.44
C PRO A 115 -10.33 -13.09 14.59
N MET A 116 -10.72 -14.33 14.83
CA MET A 116 -9.79 -15.45 15.01
C MET A 116 -8.92 -15.62 13.76
N GLY A 117 -7.61 -15.72 13.95
CA GLY A 117 -6.63 -15.87 12.90
C GLY A 117 -5.90 -14.58 12.51
N VAL A 118 -6.37 -13.41 12.96
CA VAL A 118 -5.71 -12.13 12.68
C VAL A 118 -4.30 -12.08 13.28
N ALA A 119 -4.10 -12.62 14.49
CA ALA A 119 -2.78 -12.66 15.11
C ALA A 119 -1.79 -13.54 14.32
N ALA A 120 -2.26 -14.66 13.78
CA ALA A 120 -1.44 -15.53 12.93
C ALA A 120 -1.09 -14.84 11.60
N GLU A 121 -2.08 -14.21 10.97
CA GLU A 121 -1.88 -13.51 9.70
C GLU A 121 -0.92 -12.32 9.86
N LEU A 122 -1.04 -11.52 10.91
CA LEU A 122 -0.10 -10.44 11.18
C LEU A 122 1.34 -10.92 11.40
N ARG A 123 1.53 -12.16 11.92
CA ARG A 123 2.87 -12.77 12.00
C ARG A 123 3.40 -13.18 10.63
N ASN A 124 2.55 -13.73 9.76
CA ASN A 124 2.92 -14.04 8.38
C ASN A 124 3.36 -12.75 7.66
N VAL A 125 2.53 -11.70 7.72
CA VAL A 125 2.85 -10.38 7.17
C VAL A 125 4.18 -9.85 7.72
N TYR A 126 4.42 -9.96 9.03
CA TYR A 126 5.66 -9.49 9.64
C TYR A 126 6.89 -10.22 9.10
N GLU A 127 6.82 -11.54 8.95
CA GLU A 127 7.91 -12.36 8.44
C GLU A 127 8.19 -12.02 6.97
N ASP A 128 7.16 -12.03 6.12
CA ASP A 128 7.31 -11.83 4.68
C ASP A 128 7.74 -10.39 4.36
N LEU A 129 7.12 -9.39 4.97
CA LEU A 129 7.50 -8.00 4.76
C LEU A 129 8.90 -7.68 5.33
N SER A 130 9.30 -8.31 6.45
CA SER A 130 10.66 -8.14 6.99
C SER A 130 11.71 -8.70 6.04
N ASN A 131 11.45 -9.88 5.45
CA ASN A 131 12.34 -10.49 4.46
C ASN A 131 12.41 -9.67 3.17
N HIS A 132 11.30 -9.13 2.72
CA HIS A 132 11.19 -8.23 1.58
C HIS A 132 12.05 -6.96 1.79
N MET A 133 11.76 -6.19 2.84
CA MET A 133 12.50 -4.97 3.19
C MET A 133 14.00 -5.22 3.37
N MET A 134 14.41 -6.39 3.89
CA MET A 134 15.82 -6.76 4.02
C MET A 134 16.50 -6.91 2.65
N LYS A 135 15.83 -7.47 1.65
CA LYS A 135 16.37 -7.57 0.28
C LYS A 135 16.55 -6.19 -0.35
N GLU A 136 15.62 -5.28 -0.10
CA GLU A 136 15.73 -3.91 -0.57
C GLU A 136 16.87 -3.16 0.10
N GLU A 137 16.92 -3.18 1.43
CA GLU A 137 17.93 -2.49 2.23
C GLU A 137 19.37 -2.95 1.93
N HIS A 138 19.56 -4.24 1.71
CA HIS A 138 20.90 -4.82 1.56
C HIS A 138 21.31 -5.07 0.11
N VAL A 139 20.37 -5.11 -0.83
CA VAL A 139 20.68 -5.43 -2.22
C VAL A 139 20.18 -4.35 -3.17
N LEU A 140 18.87 -4.15 -3.29
CA LEU A 140 18.29 -3.29 -4.34
C LEU A 140 18.65 -1.82 -4.16
N PHE A 141 18.40 -1.26 -2.97
CA PHE A 141 18.66 0.17 -2.73
C PHE A 141 20.14 0.54 -2.82
N PRO A 142 21.10 -0.27 -2.31
CA PRO A 142 22.52 -0.05 -2.58
C PRO A 142 22.89 -0.08 -4.08
N MET A 143 22.29 -0.99 -4.87
CA MET A 143 22.50 -1.03 -6.33
C MET A 143 22.02 0.25 -7.00
N ILE A 144 20.82 0.73 -6.64
CA ILE A 144 20.26 1.96 -7.20
C ILE A 144 21.13 3.17 -6.80
N LYS A 145 21.51 3.30 -5.52
CA LYS A 145 22.37 4.38 -5.03
C LYS A 145 23.76 4.40 -5.69
N ALA A 146 24.26 3.24 -6.09
CA ALA A 146 25.54 3.10 -6.80
C ALA A 146 25.44 3.33 -8.33
N GLY A 147 24.25 3.57 -8.88
CA GLY A 147 24.03 3.74 -10.32
C GLY A 147 24.04 2.45 -11.12
N ASN A 148 23.94 1.29 -10.48
CA ASN A 148 23.95 -0.03 -11.12
C ASN A 148 22.56 -0.40 -11.68
N TYR A 149 21.92 0.48 -12.44
CA TYR A 149 20.51 0.38 -12.85
C TYR A 149 20.19 -0.87 -13.68
N MET A 150 21.11 -1.26 -14.58
CA MET A 150 20.92 -2.47 -15.38
C MET A 150 20.85 -3.74 -14.53
N MET A 151 21.63 -3.80 -13.46
CA MET A 151 21.63 -4.94 -12.53
C MET A 151 20.40 -4.91 -11.61
N ALA A 152 19.85 -3.73 -11.32
CA ALA A 152 18.68 -3.56 -10.47
C ALA A 152 17.37 -4.05 -11.12
N LYS A 153 17.31 -4.17 -12.46
CA LYS A 153 16.06 -4.53 -13.18
C LYS A 153 15.47 -5.89 -12.78
N MET A 154 16.33 -6.89 -12.55
CA MET A 154 15.82 -8.21 -12.09
C MET A 154 15.37 -8.19 -10.63
N PRO A 155 16.15 -7.66 -9.66
CA PRO A 155 15.65 -7.43 -8.32
C PRO A 155 14.34 -6.63 -8.26
N ILE A 156 14.18 -5.55 -9.04
CA ILE A 156 12.93 -4.78 -9.10
C ILE A 156 11.74 -5.69 -9.44
N ARG A 157 11.85 -6.52 -10.47
CA ARG A 157 10.76 -7.42 -10.85
C ARG A 157 10.39 -8.41 -9.73
N MET A 158 11.38 -8.87 -8.95
CA MET A 158 11.11 -9.71 -7.79
C MET A 158 10.36 -8.94 -6.72
N MET A 159 10.72 -7.68 -6.45
CA MET A 159 10.00 -6.84 -5.49
C MET A 159 8.56 -6.60 -5.94
N GLU A 160 8.33 -6.29 -7.23
CA GLU A 160 6.98 -6.12 -7.78
C GLU A 160 6.10 -7.39 -7.60
N MET A 161 6.68 -8.58 -7.73
CA MET A 161 5.95 -9.85 -7.47
C MET A 161 5.61 -10.00 -5.98
N GLU A 162 6.55 -9.75 -5.09
CA GLU A 162 6.34 -9.80 -3.64
C GLU A 162 5.34 -8.74 -3.17
N HIS A 163 5.28 -7.58 -3.83
CA HIS A 163 4.25 -6.56 -3.56
C HIS A 163 2.84 -7.08 -3.84
N ALA A 164 2.65 -7.89 -4.89
CA ALA A 164 1.35 -8.50 -5.16
C ALA A 164 0.96 -9.49 -4.03
N GLU A 165 1.92 -10.29 -3.53
CA GLU A 165 1.72 -11.19 -2.38
C GLU A 165 1.35 -10.39 -1.11
N HIS A 166 1.99 -9.24 -0.88
CA HIS A 166 1.61 -8.34 0.23
C HIS A 166 0.18 -7.79 0.09
N GLY A 167 -0.28 -7.54 -1.14
CA GLY A 167 -1.68 -7.19 -1.42
C GLY A 167 -2.65 -8.31 -1.01
N GLU A 168 -2.31 -9.58 -1.30
CA GLU A 168 -3.11 -10.73 -0.87
C GLU A 168 -3.22 -10.83 0.65
N HIS A 169 -2.14 -10.57 1.39
CA HIS A 169 -2.17 -10.51 2.86
C HIS A 169 -3.14 -9.44 3.38
N LEU A 170 -3.16 -8.25 2.75
CA LEU A 170 -4.11 -7.20 3.12
C LEU A 170 -5.57 -7.65 2.89
N ASP A 171 -5.85 -8.38 1.82
CA ASP A 171 -7.19 -8.90 1.54
C ASP A 171 -7.61 -9.97 2.56
N VAL A 172 -6.67 -10.83 3.01
CA VAL A 172 -6.92 -11.76 4.12
C VAL A 172 -7.25 -11.00 5.41
N LEU A 173 -6.48 -9.96 5.77
CA LEU A 173 -6.75 -9.13 6.94
C LEU A 173 -8.12 -8.43 6.84
N LYS A 174 -8.48 -7.89 5.66
CA LYS A 174 -9.82 -7.32 5.42
C LYS A 174 -10.92 -8.34 5.66
N SER A 175 -10.74 -9.56 5.13
CA SER A 175 -11.72 -10.64 5.30
C SER A 175 -11.90 -11.03 6.76
N LEU A 176 -10.81 -11.22 7.50
CA LEU A 176 -10.82 -11.62 8.92
C LEU A 176 -11.41 -10.54 9.84
N THR A 177 -11.36 -9.28 9.43
CA THR A 177 -11.76 -8.12 10.25
C THR A 177 -13.06 -7.47 9.79
N ASN A 178 -13.80 -8.08 8.86
CA ASN A 178 -14.99 -7.48 8.25
C ASN A 178 -14.68 -6.05 7.73
N ASN A 179 -13.66 -5.93 6.87
CA ASN A 179 -13.12 -4.66 6.38
C ASN A 179 -12.80 -3.65 7.51
N MET A 180 -12.08 -4.10 8.53
CA MET A 180 -11.69 -3.33 9.72
C MET A 180 -12.89 -2.66 10.42
N THR A 181 -14.08 -3.27 10.33
CA THR A 181 -15.31 -2.77 10.95
C THR A 181 -15.56 -3.49 12.27
N PRO A 182 -15.25 -2.88 13.42
CA PRO A 182 -15.42 -3.54 14.70
C PRO A 182 -16.90 -3.67 15.08
N PRO A 183 -17.30 -4.73 15.82
CA PRO A 183 -18.63 -4.84 16.38
C PRO A 183 -19.02 -3.61 17.21
N ALA A 184 -20.31 -3.31 17.30
CA ALA A 184 -20.79 -2.12 18.01
C ALA A 184 -20.37 -2.10 19.49
N ASP A 185 -20.29 -3.27 20.11
CA ASP A 185 -19.89 -3.49 21.49
C ASP A 185 -18.41 -3.91 21.66
N ALA A 186 -17.60 -3.79 20.62
CA ALA A 186 -16.17 -4.08 20.69
C ALA A 186 -15.48 -3.25 21.78
N CYS A 187 -14.57 -3.88 22.51
CA CYS A 187 -13.76 -3.19 23.52
C CYS A 187 -12.72 -2.24 22.87
N ASN A 188 -12.12 -1.36 23.67
CA ASN A 188 -11.15 -0.39 23.17
C ASN A 188 -9.93 -1.05 22.49
N THR A 189 -9.46 -2.20 23.00
CA THR A 189 -8.34 -2.93 22.40
C THR A 189 -8.70 -3.44 21.00
N TRP A 190 -9.92 -3.95 20.82
CA TRP A 190 -10.39 -4.42 19.53
C TRP A 190 -10.53 -3.28 18.52
N ARG A 191 -11.09 -2.14 18.94
CA ARG A 191 -11.17 -0.94 18.13
C ARG A 191 -9.79 -0.41 17.74
N ALA A 192 -8.84 -0.41 18.70
CA ALA A 192 -7.46 -0.01 18.43
C ALA A 192 -6.76 -0.95 17.44
N LEU A 193 -6.97 -2.26 17.55
CA LEU A 193 -6.46 -3.24 16.60
C LEU A 193 -6.93 -2.93 15.17
N TYR A 194 -8.25 -2.74 14.99
CA TYR A 194 -8.80 -2.51 13.65
C TYR A 194 -8.35 -1.17 13.05
N SER A 195 -8.33 -0.12 13.88
CA SER A 195 -7.79 1.18 13.45
C SER A 195 -6.32 1.09 13.08
N GLY A 196 -5.53 0.33 13.83
CA GLY A 196 -4.11 0.14 13.55
C GLY A 196 -3.85 -0.71 12.30
N ILE A 197 -4.67 -1.76 12.05
CA ILE A 197 -4.59 -2.54 10.79
C ILE A 197 -4.93 -1.65 9.59
N GLN A 198 -5.94 -0.79 9.70
CA GLN A 198 -6.28 0.15 8.63
C GLN A 198 -5.13 1.14 8.34
N GLU A 199 -4.54 1.71 9.41
CA GLU A 199 -3.38 2.60 9.26
C GLU A 199 -2.19 1.87 8.61
N PHE A 200 -1.91 0.63 9.03
CA PHE A 200 -0.86 -0.18 8.44
C PHE A 200 -1.12 -0.46 6.94
N ALA A 201 -2.36 -0.84 6.59
CA ALA A 201 -2.74 -1.09 5.20
C ALA A 201 -2.57 0.16 4.33
N ASP A 202 -3.01 1.32 4.81
CA ASP A 202 -2.85 2.59 4.12
C ASP A 202 -1.37 2.96 3.92
N ASP A 203 -0.55 2.76 4.95
CA ASP A 203 0.90 3.00 4.90
C ASP A 203 1.61 2.03 3.94
N LEU A 204 1.23 0.74 3.93
CA LEU A 204 1.81 -0.26 3.04
C LEU A 204 1.45 0.03 1.57
N MET A 205 0.20 0.41 1.27
CA MET A 205 -0.19 0.82 -0.08
C MET A 205 0.61 2.04 -0.57
N MET A 206 0.86 3.02 0.31
CA MET A 206 1.65 4.20 -0.05
C MET A 206 3.15 3.88 -0.18
N HIS A 207 3.68 2.94 0.60
CA HIS A 207 5.03 2.42 0.46
C HIS A 207 5.22 1.79 -0.92
N ILE A 208 4.39 0.79 -1.25
CA ILE A 208 4.42 0.11 -2.55
C ILE A 208 4.19 1.11 -3.70
N HIS A 209 3.27 2.06 -3.54
CA HIS A 209 3.06 3.11 -4.54
C HIS A 209 4.33 3.92 -4.80
N ARG A 210 5.08 4.27 -3.75
CA ARG A 210 6.34 5.02 -3.87
C ARG A 210 7.38 4.28 -4.71
N GLU A 211 7.39 2.96 -4.60
CA GLU A 211 8.30 2.09 -5.34
C GLU A 211 7.78 1.76 -6.73
N ASN A 212 6.62 1.13 -6.85
CA ASN A 212 6.08 0.64 -8.12
C ASN A 212 5.75 1.75 -9.12
N ASN A 213 5.29 2.91 -8.63
CA ASN A 213 4.80 3.97 -9.50
C ASN A 213 5.78 5.15 -9.67
N ILE A 214 6.81 5.25 -8.81
CA ILE A 214 7.76 6.37 -8.87
C ILE A 214 9.20 5.88 -8.98
N LEU A 215 9.72 5.13 -8.00
CA LEU A 215 11.12 4.74 -7.97
C LEU A 215 11.47 3.75 -9.09
N PHE A 216 10.79 2.62 -9.14
CA PHE A 216 11.12 1.52 -10.05
C PHE A 216 10.98 1.88 -11.53
N PRO A 217 9.90 2.56 -11.99
CA PRO A 217 9.79 2.96 -13.39
C PRO A 217 10.92 3.89 -13.84
N ARG A 218 11.36 4.79 -12.96
CA ARG A 218 12.46 5.70 -13.25
C ARG A 218 13.79 4.95 -13.37
N VAL A 219 14.07 4.01 -12.45
CA VAL A 219 15.29 3.17 -12.50
C VAL A 219 15.28 2.26 -13.73
N ILE A 220 14.13 1.67 -14.10
CA ILE A 220 14.01 0.82 -15.30
C ILE A 220 14.26 1.60 -16.57
N ALA A 221 13.88 2.88 -16.61
CA ALA A 221 14.09 3.77 -17.77
C ALA A 221 15.55 4.18 -17.97
N GLU A 222 16.42 4.04 -16.95
CA GLU A 222 17.85 4.31 -17.07
C GLU A 222 18.52 3.28 -18.01
N ASN A 223 19.36 3.78 -18.92
CA ASN A 223 20.02 2.98 -19.97
C ASN A 223 21.51 2.77 -19.71
N HIS A 224 21.99 3.05 -18.52
CA HIS A 224 23.43 3.01 -18.18
C HIS A 224 23.76 1.88 -17.22
#